data_a54764368fa4643354eb1baa032d7148
#
_entry.id   a54764368fa4643354eb1baa032d7148
#
_cell.length_a   1.000
_cell.length_b   1.000
_cell.length_c   1.000
_cell.angle_alpha   90.00
_cell.angle_beta   90.00
_cell.angle_gamma   90.00
#
_symmetry.space_group_name_H-M   'P 1'
#
loop_
_entity.id
_entity.type
_entity.pdbx_description
1 polymer ?
#
loop_
_entity_poly.entity_id
_entity_poly.type
_entity_poly.pdbx_seq_one_letter_code
_entity_poly.pdbx_strand_id
1 'polypeptide(L)'
;AHSMTKKQENITVECVRQVRDAVGPDINLMVDAHGRFDLPQARRLAQRFEEFDLLFFEEPLPPENLDAYVELKRSTKTPIATGERYVARFQFRELLEKYCCDYIQPDAIYTGGMNELRKIAMMAETYYCPVVPHNCNGPVCTAASIHAAACMPNFLMLEYIPVPEREDVLVEPLVLKNGEFELPKKPGLGIELNKKVFKNYIFQPRDLDHFTPAREIFL
;
A
#
# COMPACT_ATOMS: atom_id res chain seq x y z
N ALA A 1 18.06 -2.16 5.25
CA ALA A 1 18.01 -0.93 4.47
C ALA A 1 19.09 -0.98 3.38
N HIS A 2 18.77 -0.53 2.19
CA HIS A 2 19.73 -0.44 1.08
C HIS A 2 20.14 1.02 0.89
N SER A 3 21.44 1.25 0.77
CA SER A 3 21.97 2.57 0.49
C SER A 3 22.18 2.72 -1.03
N MET A 4 21.48 3.68 -1.64
CA MET A 4 21.67 4.04 -3.05
C MET A 4 22.88 4.96 -3.24
N THR A 5 23.58 4.80 -4.36
CA THR A 5 24.56 5.79 -4.81
C THR A 5 23.84 7.08 -5.24
N LYS A 6 24.57 8.19 -5.29
CA LYS A 6 24.03 9.47 -5.78
C LYS A 6 23.44 9.37 -7.20
N LYS A 7 24.07 8.56 -8.05
CA LYS A 7 23.57 8.30 -9.41
C LYS A 7 22.20 7.62 -9.37
N GLN A 8 22.03 6.60 -8.52
CA GLN A 8 20.75 5.89 -8.37
C GLN A 8 19.65 6.80 -7.78
N GLU A 9 19.98 7.61 -6.76
CA GLU A 9 19.03 8.64 -6.27
C GLU A 9 18.56 9.57 -7.39
N ASN A 10 19.49 10.05 -8.23
CA ASN A 10 19.14 10.92 -9.35
C ASN A 10 18.25 10.23 -10.38
N ILE A 11 18.52 8.97 -10.71
CA ILE A 11 17.69 8.18 -11.62
C ILE A 11 16.28 8.00 -11.02
N THR A 12 16.20 7.66 -9.74
CA THR A 12 14.89 7.48 -9.06
C THR A 12 14.04 8.75 -9.14
N VAL A 13 14.63 9.90 -8.83
CA VAL A 13 13.91 11.19 -8.89
C VAL A 13 13.51 11.52 -10.33
N GLU A 14 14.38 11.26 -11.30
CA GLU A 14 14.09 11.49 -12.71
C GLU A 14 12.96 10.58 -13.22
N CYS A 15 12.89 9.31 -12.77
CA CYS A 15 11.75 8.44 -13.10
C CYS A 15 10.42 9.01 -12.59
N VAL A 16 10.40 9.53 -11.36
CA VAL A 16 9.19 10.16 -10.79
C VAL A 16 8.81 11.40 -11.59
N ARG A 17 9.79 12.23 -11.98
CA ARG A 17 9.59 13.41 -12.83
C ARG A 17 8.93 13.02 -14.17
N GLN A 18 9.50 12.03 -14.85
CA GLN A 18 8.96 11.59 -16.15
C GLN A 18 7.53 11.07 -16.05
N VAL A 19 7.20 10.36 -14.96
CA VAL A 19 5.82 9.93 -14.73
C VAL A 19 4.91 11.14 -14.49
N ARG A 20 5.31 12.10 -13.63
CA ARG A 20 4.54 13.32 -13.38
C ARG A 20 4.32 14.12 -14.66
N ASP A 21 5.35 14.29 -15.46
CA ASP A 21 5.27 15.01 -16.74
C ASP A 21 4.32 14.30 -17.72
N ALA A 22 4.31 12.97 -17.72
CA ALA A 22 3.46 12.18 -18.60
C ALA A 22 1.98 12.19 -18.21
N VAL A 23 1.66 12.13 -16.89
CA VAL A 23 0.27 12.05 -16.41
C VAL A 23 -0.35 13.41 -16.13
N GLY A 24 0.45 14.47 -16.03
CA GLY A 24 -0.02 15.82 -15.72
C GLY A 24 -0.28 16.05 -14.24
N PRO A 25 -0.66 17.28 -13.84
CA PRO A 25 -0.80 17.66 -12.43
C PRO A 25 -2.05 17.10 -11.73
N ASP A 26 -3.08 16.72 -12.49
CA ASP A 26 -4.39 16.37 -11.94
C ASP A 26 -4.48 14.89 -11.48
N ILE A 27 -3.47 14.07 -11.79
CA ILE A 27 -3.44 12.67 -11.37
C ILE A 27 -2.69 12.54 -10.04
N ASN A 28 -3.32 11.92 -9.07
CA ASN A 28 -2.67 11.56 -7.81
C ASN A 28 -1.55 10.55 -8.10
N LEU A 29 -0.32 10.93 -7.80
CA LEU A 29 0.86 10.10 -7.97
C LEU A 29 1.37 9.64 -6.61
N MET A 30 1.69 8.37 -6.51
CA MET A 30 2.23 7.73 -5.29
C MET A 30 3.52 7.01 -5.64
N VAL A 31 4.42 6.92 -4.67
CA VAL A 31 5.68 6.16 -4.82
C VAL A 31 5.81 5.21 -3.65
N ASP A 32 5.93 3.91 -3.93
CA ASP A 32 6.19 2.89 -2.93
C ASP A 32 7.69 2.55 -2.87
N ALA A 33 8.28 2.65 -1.69
CA ALA A 33 9.67 2.29 -1.41
C ALA A 33 9.82 0.90 -0.77
N HIS A 34 8.73 0.31 -0.33
CA HIS A 34 8.69 -1.04 0.22
C HIS A 34 9.72 -1.30 1.33
N GLY A 35 9.86 -0.35 2.26
CA GLY A 35 10.73 -0.41 3.42
C GLY A 35 12.24 -0.48 3.12
N ARG A 36 12.70 0.09 2.00
CA ARG A 36 14.07 -0.18 1.52
C ARG A 36 15.13 0.79 2.01
N PHE A 37 14.77 1.99 2.44
CA PHE A 37 15.76 3.02 2.73
C PHE A 37 16.12 3.14 4.20
N ASP A 38 17.31 3.66 4.47
CA ASP A 38 17.66 4.22 5.77
C ASP A 38 17.08 5.64 5.92
N LEU A 39 17.04 6.15 7.14
CA LEU A 39 16.46 7.47 7.41
C LEU A 39 17.14 8.62 6.66
N PRO A 40 18.49 8.72 6.57
CA PRO A 40 19.14 9.76 5.79
C PRO A 40 18.75 9.76 4.32
N GLN A 41 18.61 8.58 3.72
CA GLN A 41 18.26 8.43 2.31
C GLN A 41 16.79 8.71 2.07
N ALA A 42 15.89 8.13 2.89
CA ALA A 42 14.46 8.40 2.84
C ALA A 42 14.16 9.91 2.93
N ARG A 43 14.85 10.61 3.83
CA ARG A 43 14.74 12.07 3.99
C ARG A 43 15.13 12.83 2.72
N ARG A 44 16.27 12.50 2.12
CA ARG A 44 16.71 13.16 0.87
C ARG A 44 15.74 12.91 -0.28
N LEU A 45 15.23 11.70 -0.42
CA LEU A 45 14.26 11.38 -1.46
C LEU A 45 12.93 12.09 -1.21
N ALA A 46 12.39 12.02 0.01
CA ALA A 46 11.15 12.68 0.37
C ALA A 46 11.19 14.19 0.10
N GLN A 47 12.30 14.87 0.45
CA GLN A 47 12.49 16.29 0.16
C GLN A 47 12.58 16.58 -1.34
N ARG A 48 13.22 15.71 -2.12
CA ARG A 48 13.28 15.86 -3.59
C ARG A 48 11.95 15.55 -4.27
N PHE A 49 11.09 14.77 -3.64
CA PHE A 49 9.75 14.47 -4.16
C PHE A 49 8.74 15.59 -3.89
N GLU A 50 9.05 16.58 -3.05
CA GLU A 50 8.17 17.71 -2.77
C GLU A 50 7.78 18.50 -4.03
N GLU A 51 8.66 18.54 -5.05
CA GLU A 51 8.38 19.21 -6.32
C GLU A 51 7.34 18.49 -7.19
N PHE A 52 7.04 17.21 -6.91
CA PHE A 52 6.14 16.39 -7.74
C PHE A 52 4.72 16.31 -7.20
N ASP A 53 4.42 16.91 -6.06
CA ASP A 53 3.10 16.89 -5.42
C ASP A 53 2.53 15.47 -5.34
N LEU A 54 3.27 14.58 -4.66
CA LEU A 54 2.84 13.22 -4.44
C LEU A 54 1.67 13.18 -3.46
N LEU A 55 0.69 12.31 -3.69
CA LEU A 55 -0.33 12.00 -2.70
C LEU A 55 0.33 11.42 -1.45
N PHE A 56 1.29 10.50 -1.62
CA PHE A 56 2.14 10.01 -0.54
C PHE A 56 3.40 9.29 -1.06
N PHE A 57 4.39 9.20 -0.17
CA PHE A 57 5.55 8.34 -0.28
C PHE A 57 5.36 7.18 0.70
N GLU A 58 5.14 5.99 0.16
CA GLU A 58 4.81 4.78 0.89
C GLU A 58 6.04 4.05 1.38
N GLU A 59 5.97 3.53 2.60
CA GLU A 59 6.99 2.72 3.25
C GLU A 59 8.45 3.11 2.96
N PRO A 60 8.83 4.39 3.14
CA PRO A 60 10.21 4.80 2.91
C PRO A 60 11.21 4.09 3.81
N LEU A 61 10.81 3.68 5.00
CA LEU A 61 11.63 3.03 6.02
C LEU A 61 11.07 1.64 6.36
N PRO A 62 11.91 0.72 6.87
CA PRO A 62 11.43 -0.48 7.53
C PRO A 62 10.47 -0.15 8.70
N PRO A 63 9.46 -0.99 8.97
CA PRO A 63 8.37 -0.65 9.90
C PRO A 63 8.74 -0.69 11.38
N GLU A 64 9.91 -1.23 11.74
CA GLU A 64 10.25 -1.53 13.13
C GLU A 64 10.58 -0.30 13.98
N ASN A 65 10.97 0.82 13.35
CA ASN A 65 11.39 2.04 14.05
C ASN A 65 10.43 3.20 13.81
N LEU A 66 9.40 3.32 14.65
CA LEU A 66 8.41 4.39 14.55
C LEU A 66 9.00 5.79 14.82
N ASP A 67 10.01 5.90 15.66
CA ASP A 67 10.64 7.20 15.94
C ASP A 67 11.38 7.74 14.71
N ALA A 68 11.95 6.86 13.88
CA ALA A 68 12.52 7.25 12.60
C ALA A 68 11.43 7.76 11.60
N TYR A 69 10.23 7.17 11.61
CA TYR A 69 9.10 7.68 10.84
C TYR A 69 8.66 9.07 11.30
N VAL A 70 8.59 9.31 12.63
CA VAL A 70 8.29 10.63 13.19
C VAL A 70 9.31 11.67 12.72
N GLU A 71 10.59 11.32 12.76
CA GLU A 71 11.67 12.21 12.32
C GLU A 71 11.60 12.47 10.81
N LEU A 72 11.37 11.44 10.01
CA LEU A 72 11.19 11.57 8.56
C LEU A 72 10.03 12.50 8.23
N LYS A 73 8.85 12.24 8.77
CA LYS A 73 7.65 13.03 8.52
C LYS A 73 7.84 14.51 8.85
N ARG A 74 8.54 14.84 9.95
CA ARG A 74 8.85 16.22 10.33
C ARG A 74 9.84 16.91 9.41
N SER A 75 10.59 16.15 8.62
CA SER A 75 11.69 16.67 7.79
C SER A 75 11.28 16.96 6.33
N THR A 76 10.04 16.66 5.94
CA THR A 76 9.55 16.83 4.57
C THR A 76 8.10 17.28 4.54
N LYS A 77 7.69 17.88 3.40
CA LYS A 77 6.29 18.19 3.09
C LYS A 77 5.62 17.07 2.31
N THR A 78 6.39 16.15 1.73
CA THR A 78 5.83 14.97 1.06
C THR A 78 5.09 14.11 2.08
N PRO A 79 3.78 13.85 1.90
CA PRO A 79 3.03 13.01 2.81
C PRO A 79 3.59 11.60 2.86
N ILE A 80 3.56 10.99 4.04
CA ILE A 80 4.08 9.64 4.29
C ILE A 80 2.91 8.68 4.49
N ALA A 81 2.99 7.51 3.85
CA ALA A 81 2.07 6.40 4.07
C ALA A 81 2.83 5.18 4.58
N THR A 82 2.19 4.37 5.42
CA THR A 82 2.71 3.07 5.87
C THR A 82 1.60 2.24 6.52
N GLY A 83 1.83 0.95 6.69
CA GLY A 83 0.90 0.11 7.44
C GLY A 83 0.73 -1.31 6.93
N GLU A 84 1.14 -1.63 5.71
CA GLU A 84 0.91 -2.93 5.08
C GLU A 84 1.50 -4.11 5.88
N ARG A 85 2.58 -3.88 6.61
CA ARG A 85 3.32 -4.90 7.39
C ARG A 85 2.93 -4.96 8.86
N TYR A 86 2.04 -4.08 9.31
CA TYR A 86 1.59 -4.09 10.70
C TYR A 86 0.48 -5.11 10.93
N VAL A 87 0.56 -5.77 12.08
CA VAL A 87 -0.36 -6.83 12.49
C VAL A 87 -1.27 -6.32 13.60
N ALA A 88 -2.58 -6.47 13.41
CA ALA A 88 -3.61 -6.06 14.36
C ALA A 88 -3.56 -4.58 14.80
N ARG A 89 -4.66 -4.10 15.39
CA ARG A 89 -4.85 -2.69 15.80
C ARG A 89 -3.84 -2.16 16.82
N PHE A 90 -3.18 -3.04 17.57
CA PHE A 90 -2.28 -2.61 18.64
C PHE A 90 -1.04 -1.89 18.11
N GLN A 91 -0.51 -2.32 16.96
CA GLN A 91 0.61 -1.65 16.30
C GLN A 91 0.15 -0.34 15.65
N PHE A 92 -1.05 -0.33 15.05
CA PHE A 92 -1.64 0.89 14.48
C PHE A 92 -1.93 1.96 15.53
N ARG A 93 -2.27 1.56 16.77
CA ARG A 93 -2.44 2.52 17.87
C ARG A 93 -1.16 3.32 18.10
N GLU A 94 -0.03 2.66 18.25
CA GLU A 94 1.24 3.34 18.48
C GLU A 94 1.65 4.24 17.31
N LEU A 95 1.43 3.76 16.08
CA LEU A 95 1.67 4.52 14.85
C LEU A 95 0.85 5.82 14.81
N LEU A 96 -0.42 5.76 15.19
CA LEU A 96 -1.31 6.92 15.22
C LEU A 96 -0.99 7.86 16.39
N GLU A 97 -0.77 7.35 17.61
CA GLU A 97 -0.40 8.14 18.79
C GLU A 97 0.87 8.96 18.56
N LYS A 98 1.84 8.41 17.83
CA LYS A 98 3.09 9.09 17.49
C LYS A 98 3.00 10.00 16.26
N TYR A 99 1.89 9.97 15.51
CA TYR A 99 1.74 10.68 14.23
C TYR A 99 2.84 10.34 13.21
N CYS A 100 3.14 9.05 13.07
CA CYS A 100 4.24 8.57 12.23
C CYS A 100 4.01 8.80 10.72
N CYS A 101 2.76 8.89 10.26
CA CYS A 101 2.39 9.01 8.86
C CYS A 101 1.16 9.89 8.67
N ASP A 102 0.84 10.18 7.42
CA ASP A 102 -0.33 10.94 7.00
C ASP A 102 -1.47 10.02 6.55
N TYR A 103 -1.13 8.84 6.04
CA TYR A 103 -2.05 7.80 5.60
C TYR A 103 -1.66 6.46 6.20
N ILE A 104 -2.65 5.65 6.59
CA ILE A 104 -2.40 4.27 7.01
C ILE A 104 -2.89 3.27 5.97
N GLN A 105 -2.15 2.17 5.81
CA GLN A 105 -2.38 1.16 4.78
C GLN A 105 -2.54 -0.25 5.38
N PRO A 106 -3.53 -0.47 6.26
CA PRO A 106 -3.74 -1.78 6.84
C PRO A 106 -4.19 -2.79 5.78
N ASP A 107 -3.61 -4.00 5.82
CA ASP A 107 -4.00 -5.12 4.96
C ASP A 107 -4.97 -6.04 5.68
N ALA A 108 -6.05 -6.47 5.02
CA ALA A 108 -7.07 -7.32 5.62
C ALA A 108 -6.53 -8.69 6.05
N ILE A 109 -5.51 -9.24 5.36
CA ILE A 109 -4.90 -10.53 5.71
C ILE A 109 -4.00 -10.35 6.94
N TYR A 110 -3.08 -9.39 6.90
CA TYR A 110 -2.09 -9.21 7.97
C TYR A 110 -2.71 -8.68 9.27
N THR A 111 -3.73 -7.84 9.19
CA THR A 111 -4.38 -7.30 10.38
C THR A 111 -5.32 -8.30 11.08
N GLY A 112 -5.74 -9.37 10.39
CA GLY A 112 -6.62 -10.40 10.98
C GLY A 112 -8.08 -10.35 10.50
N GLY A 113 -8.32 -9.80 9.32
CA GLY A 113 -9.61 -9.81 8.60
C GLY A 113 -10.39 -8.50 8.66
N MET A 114 -11.53 -8.49 7.96
CA MET A 114 -12.40 -7.31 7.76
C MET A 114 -12.74 -6.57 9.06
N ASN A 115 -13.05 -7.31 10.12
CA ASN A 115 -13.47 -6.71 11.38
C ASN A 115 -12.33 -5.96 12.07
N GLU A 116 -11.12 -6.48 11.99
CA GLU A 116 -9.94 -5.81 12.53
C GLU A 116 -9.56 -4.60 11.68
N LEU A 117 -9.62 -4.74 10.35
CA LEU A 117 -9.42 -3.64 9.41
C LEU A 117 -10.37 -2.46 9.69
N ARG A 118 -11.66 -2.74 9.90
CA ARG A 118 -12.65 -1.74 10.28
C ARG A 118 -12.35 -1.07 11.62
N LYS A 119 -11.91 -1.83 12.64
CA LYS A 119 -11.55 -1.25 13.95
C LYS A 119 -10.34 -0.32 13.84
N ILE A 120 -9.36 -0.68 13.00
CA ILE A 120 -8.19 0.17 12.72
C ILE A 120 -8.66 1.47 12.07
N ALA A 121 -9.54 1.41 11.09
CA ALA A 121 -10.08 2.60 10.43
C ALA A 121 -10.85 3.52 11.40
N MET A 122 -11.72 2.95 12.24
CA MET A 122 -12.45 3.70 13.27
C MET A 122 -11.50 4.37 14.29
N MET A 123 -10.40 3.73 14.63
CA MET A 123 -9.37 4.33 15.48
C MET A 123 -8.66 5.48 14.75
N ALA A 124 -8.27 5.27 13.50
CA ALA A 124 -7.60 6.28 12.67
C ALA A 124 -8.47 7.52 12.42
N GLU A 125 -9.79 7.35 12.33
CA GLU A 125 -10.73 8.46 12.19
C GLU A 125 -10.58 9.48 13.31
N THR A 126 -10.37 9.03 14.55
CA THR A 126 -10.21 9.92 15.71
C THR A 126 -8.91 10.74 15.68
N TYR A 127 -7.95 10.35 14.84
CA TYR A 127 -6.70 11.05 14.56
C TYR A 127 -6.73 11.82 13.22
N TYR A 128 -7.91 11.89 12.56
CA TYR A 128 -8.07 12.49 11.22
C TYR A 128 -7.14 11.88 10.17
N CYS A 129 -6.79 10.61 10.33
CA CYS A 129 -5.91 9.87 9.44
C CYS A 129 -6.73 9.08 8.41
N PRO A 130 -6.63 9.38 7.11
CA PRO A 130 -7.27 8.60 6.06
C PRO A 130 -6.70 7.19 5.94
N VAL A 131 -7.55 6.26 5.49
CA VAL A 131 -7.20 4.86 5.28
C VAL A 131 -7.16 4.53 3.80
N VAL A 132 -6.05 3.96 3.38
CA VAL A 132 -5.79 3.43 2.04
C VAL A 132 -5.43 1.95 2.19
N PRO A 133 -6.37 1.02 2.29
CA PRO A 133 -6.04 -0.38 2.58
C PRO A 133 -5.13 -0.97 1.51
N HIS A 134 -4.01 -1.55 1.95
CA HIS A 134 -3.14 -2.37 1.12
C HIS A 134 -3.89 -3.61 0.63
N ASN A 135 -3.81 -3.92 -0.67
CA ASN A 135 -4.49 -5.06 -1.27
C ASN A 135 -3.82 -5.52 -2.57
N CYS A 136 -2.62 -6.06 -2.49
CA CYS A 136 -1.95 -6.75 -3.60
C CYS A 136 -2.27 -8.25 -3.64
N ASN A 137 -3.26 -8.70 -2.88
CA ASN A 137 -3.65 -10.07 -2.64
C ASN A 137 -4.64 -10.62 -3.68
N GLY A 138 -5.15 -11.84 -3.43
CA GLY A 138 -6.14 -12.47 -4.30
C GLY A 138 -7.56 -11.90 -4.13
N PRO A 139 -8.51 -12.29 -5.01
CA PRO A 139 -9.85 -11.69 -5.09
C PRO A 139 -10.70 -11.89 -3.84
N VAL A 140 -10.43 -12.89 -3.02
CA VAL A 140 -11.11 -13.06 -1.71
C VAL A 140 -10.74 -11.93 -0.76
N CYS A 141 -9.45 -11.55 -0.70
CA CYS A 141 -9.01 -10.42 0.08
C CYS A 141 -9.59 -9.12 -0.46
N THR A 142 -9.61 -8.94 -1.78
CA THR A 142 -10.20 -7.77 -2.43
C THR A 142 -11.68 -7.64 -2.07
N ALA A 143 -12.49 -8.72 -2.16
CA ALA A 143 -13.89 -8.69 -1.77
C ALA A 143 -14.07 -8.33 -0.28
N ALA A 144 -13.24 -8.90 0.60
CA ALA A 144 -13.26 -8.57 2.03
C ALA A 144 -12.92 -7.09 2.28
N SER A 145 -11.91 -6.56 1.59
CA SER A 145 -11.49 -5.17 1.69
C SER A 145 -12.55 -4.20 1.17
N ILE A 146 -13.26 -4.52 0.08
CA ILE A 146 -14.39 -3.75 -0.44
C ILE A 146 -15.51 -3.62 0.63
N HIS A 147 -15.89 -4.74 1.27
CA HIS A 147 -16.89 -4.72 2.33
C HIS A 147 -16.46 -3.93 3.56
N ALA A 148 -15.19 -4.07 3.95
CA ALA A 148 -14.64 -3.29 5.05
C ALA A 148 -14.61 -1.79 4.73
N ALA A 149 -14.14 -1.43 3.52
CA ALA A 149 -14.06 -0.05 3.04
C ALA A 149 -15.42 0.65 3.03
N ALA A 150 -16.48 -0.05 2.64
CA ALA A 150 -17.85 0.48 2.66
C ALA A 150 -18.36 0.88 4.07
N CYS A 151 -17.64 0.47 5.13
CA CYS A 151 -17.95 0.79 6.53
C CYS A 151 -16.92 1.72 7.17
N MET A 152 -16.01 2.33 6.39
CA MET A 152 -14.96 3.21 6.90
C MET A 152 -15.28 4.66 6.54
N PRO A 153 -15.55 5.55 7.52
CA PRO A 153 -15.86 6.94 7.23
C PRO A 153 -14.67 7.73 6.69
N ASN A 154 -13.46 7.29 7.00
CA ASN A 154 -12.19 7.87 6.56
C ASN A 154 -11.49 7.07 5.44
N PHE A 155 -12.22 6.22 4.72
CA PHE A 155 -11.73 5.53 3.53
C PHE A 155 -11.41 6.54 2.42
N LEU A 156 -10.24 6.43 1.84
CA LEU A 156 -9.83 7.27 0.70
C LEU A 156 -9.86 6.49 -0.61
N MET A 157 -9.13 5.39 -0.69
CA MET A 157 -9.06 4.51 -1.85
C MET A 157 -8.61 3.11 -1.42
N LEU A 158 -8.85 2.11 -2.27
CA LEU A 158 -8.37 0.74 -2.09
C LEU A 158 -7.27 0.46 -3.11
N GLU A 159 -6.13 -0.02 -2.67
CA GLU A 159 -5.14 -0.54 -3.60
C GLU A 159 -5.70 -1.74 -4.37
N TYR A 160 -5.45 -1.76 -5.67
CA TYR A 160 -5.83 -2.87 -6.52
C TYR A 160 -4.85 -3.07 -7.66
N ILE A 161 -4.31 -4.28 -7.75
CA ILE A 161 -3.44 -4.70 -8.84
C ILE A 161 -4.21 -5.68 -9.71
N PRO A 162 -4.63 -5.29 -10.93
CA PRO A 162 -5.32 -6.20 -11.83
C PRO A 162 -4.34 -7.27 -12.32
N VAL A 163 -4.59 -8.52 -11.96
CA VAL A 163 -3.83 -9.69 -12.40
C VAL A 163 -4.82 -10.66 -13.03
N PRO A 164 -4.84 -10.78 -14.37
CA PRO A 164 -5.82 -11.60 -15.08
C PRO A 164 -5.91 -13.04 -14.55
N GLU A 165 -4.78 -13.64 -14.19
CA GLU A 165 -4.71 -14.98 -13.65
C GLU A 165 -5.38 -15.14 -12.27
N ARG A 166 -5.66 -14.04 -11.58
CA ARG A 166 -6.37 -14.06 -10.30
C ARG A 166 -7.89 -13.97 -10.46
N GLU A 167 -8.36 -13.46 -11.57
CA GLU A 167 -9.80 -13.25 -11.81
C GLU A 167 -10.54 -14.56 -12.07
N ASP A 168 -9.91 -15.54 -12.70
CA ASP A 168 -10.51 -16.85 -12.99
C ASP A 168 -10.71 -17.74 -11.74
N VAL A 169 -10.12 -17.36 -10.61
CA VAL A 169 -10.35 -18.00 -9.30
C VAL A 169 -11.78 -17.79 -8.80
N LEU A 170 -12.49 -16.80 -9.32
CA LEU A 170 -13.91 -16.58 -9.05
C LEU A 170 -14.79 -17.12 -10.17
N VAL A 171 -16.01 -17.57 -9.83
CA VAL A 171 -17.03 -17.94 -10.83
C VAL A 171 -17.48 -16.69 -11.59
N GLU A 172 -17.67 -15.59 -10.89
CA GLU A 172 -17.94 -14.27 -11.45
C GLU A 172 -16.85 -13.31 -10.93
N PRO A 173 -16.03 -12.69 -11.80
CA PRO A 173 -14.96 -11.80 -11.36
C PRO A 173 -15.52 -10.54 -10.72
N LEU A 174 -14.73 -9.91 -9.85
CA LEU A 174 -15.00 -8.57 -9.34
C LEU A 174 -14.84 -7.57 -10.49
N VAL A 175 -15.85 -6.77 -10.73
CA VAL A 175 -15.85 -5.84 -11.86
C VAL A 175 -15.41 -4.45 -11.40
N LEU A 176 -14.23 -4.03 -11.88
CA LEU A 176 -13.76 -2.65 -11.76
C LEU A 176 -14.31 -1.84 -12.96
N LYS A 177 -15.09 -0.81 -12.66
CA LYS A 177 -15.66 0.06 -13.68
C LYS A 177 -15.40 1.53 -13.33
N ASN A 178 -14.77 2.24 -14.24
CA ASN A 178 -14.42 3.65 -14.03
C ASN A 178 -13.65 3.94 -12.74
N GLY A 179 -12.74 3.00 -12.34
CA GLY A 179 -11.97 3.12 -11.11
C GLY A 179 -12.72 2.72 -9.83
N GLU A 180 -13.92 2.17 -9.93
CA GLU A 180 -14.75 1.82 -8.79
C GLU A 180 -15.19 0.35 -8.83
N PHE A 181 -15.24 -0.29 -7.65
CA PHE A 181 -15.89 -1.59 -7.48
C PHE A 181 -17.33 -1.41 -6.99
N GLU A 182 -18.25 -2.15 -7.58
CA GLU A 182 -19.58 -2.30 -7.00
C GLU A 182 -19.51 -3.17 -5.74
N LEU A 183 -20.21 -2.74 -4.68
CA LEU A 183 -20.32 -3.53 -3.46
C LEU A 183 -21.07 -4.85 -3.75
N PRO A 184 -20.44 -6.02 -3.53
CA PRO A 184 -21.10 -7.31 -3.77
C PRO A 184 -22.35 -7.49 -2.91
N LYS A 185 -23.45 -7.97 -3.50
CA LYS A 185 -24.78 -8.04 -2.85
C LYS A 185 -25.22 -9.46 -2.46
N LYS A 186 -24.53 -10.51 -2.95
CA LYS A 186 -24.82 -11.90 -2.60
C LYS A 186 -24.40 -12.20 -1.15
N PRO A 187 -24.96 -13.23 -0.50
CA PRO A 187 -24.59 -13.62 0.88
C PRO A 187 -23.09 -13.83 1.06
N GLY A 188 -22.61 -13.60 2.28
CA GLY A 188 -21.17 -13.68 2.62
C GLY A 188 -20.39 -12.52 2.01
N LEU A 189 -19.25 -12.81 1.39
CA LEU A 189 -18.46 -11.83 0.64
C LEU A 189 -19.06 -11.49 -0.74
N GLY A 190 -20.17 -12.13 -1.11
CA GLY A 190 -20.81 -11.94 -2.40
C GLY A 190 -20.06 -12.56 -3.58
N ILE A 191 -19.08 -13.41 -3.33
CA ILE A 191 -18.26 -14.11 -4.34
C ILE A 191 -18.37 -15.63 -4.20
N GLU A 192 -18.10 -16.34 -5.28
CA GLU A 192 -18.02 -17.81 -5.30
C GLU A 192 -16.71 -18.25 -5.95
N LEU A 193 -16.00 -19.19 -5.29
CA LEU A 193 -14.73 -19.71 -5.77
C LEU A 193 -14.92 -20.71 -6.89
N ASN A 194 -14.22 -20.53 -8.00
CA ASN A 194 -14.14 -21.45 -9.11
C ASN A 194 -13.15 -22.60 -8.80
N LYS A 195 -13.59 -23.59 -8.07
CA LYS A 195 -12.74 -24.72 -7.66
C LYS A 195 -12.15 -25.53 -8.83
N LYS A 196 -12.71 -25.39 -10.05
CA LYS A 196 -12.25 -26.14 -11.24
C LYS A 196 -10.85 -25.66 -11.69
N VAL A 197 -10.50 -24.41 -11.44
CA VAL A 197 -9.21 -23.86 -11.87
C VAL A 197 -8.08 -24.13 -10.89
N PHE A 198 -8.36 -24.48 -9.64
CA PHE A 198 -7.32 -24.66 -8.61
C PHE A 198 -6.28 -25.72 -8.97
N LYS A 199 -6.66 -26.74 -9.74
CA LYS A 199 -5.71 -27.73 -10.27
C LYS A 199 -4.65 -27.15 -11.22
N ASN A 200 -4.93 -25.98 -11.82
CA ASN A 200 -4.02 -25.29 -12.72
C ASN A 200 -3.00 -24.43 -11.96
N TYR A 201 -3.26 -24.13 -10.68
CA TYR A 201 -2.44 -23.31 -9.80
C TYR A 201 -1.79 -24.17 -8.73
N ILE A 202 -0.81 -24.97 -9.14
CA ILE A 202 -0.02 -25.77 -8.20
C ILE A 202 0.93 -24.83 -7.47
N PHE A 203 0.84 -24.82 -6.13
CA PHE A 203 1.79 -24.07 -5.31
C PHE A 203 3.21 -24.50 -5.63
N GLN A 204 4.00 -23.57 -6.12
CA GLN A 204 5.44 -23.73 -6.27
C GLN A 204 6.12 -22.84 -5.24
N PRO A 205 6.88 -23.42 -4.30
CA PRO A 205 7.72 -22.60 -3.41
C PRO A 205 8.62 -21.72 -4.29
N ARG A 206 8.50 -20.42 -4.14
CA ARG A 206 9.47 -19.47 -4.69
C ARG A 206 10.33 -19.02 -3.52
N ASP A 207 11.64 -19.07 -3.68
CA ASP A 207 12.52 -18.28 -2.83
C ASP A 207 12.17 -16.82 -3.11
N LEU A 208 11.34 -16.26 -2.26
CA LEU A 208 11.04 -14.84 -2.29
C LEU A 208 12.24 -14.12 -1.68
N ASP A 209 13.34 -14.11 -2.41
CA ASP A 209 14.44 -13.21 -2.11
C ASP A 209 14.01 -11.80 -2.51
N HIS A 210 13.14 -11.20 -1.69
CA HIS A 210 12.69 -9.82 -1.82
C HIS A 210 13.83 -8.82 -1.67
N PHE A 211 15.02 -9.30 -1.37
CA PHE A 211 16.24 -8.53 -1.20
C PHE A 211 17.24 -8.75 -2.32
N THR A 212 16.78 -9.10 -3.53
CA THR A 212 17.70 -9.03 -4.68
C THR A 212 18.31 -7.63 -4.68
N PRO A 213 19.63 -7.51 -4.47
CA PRO A 213 20.24 -6.19 -4.40
C PRO A 213 19.95 -5.45 -5.70
N ALA A 214 19.59 -4.19 -5.62
CA ALA A 214 19.35 -3.32 -6.76
C ALA A 214 20.53 -3.22 -7.77
N ARG A 215 21.60 -3.95 -7.53
CA ARG A 215 22.76 -4.07 -8.40
C ARG A 215 22.45 -4.66 -9.77
N GLU A 216 21.41 -5.49 -9.90
CA GLU A 216 21.06 -6.13 -11.17
C GLU A 216 20.03 -5.36 -12.01
N ILE A 217 19.38 -4.35 -11.44
CA ILE A 217 18.33 -3.58 -12.15
C ILE A 217 18.94 -2.38 -12.90
N PHE A 218 20.16 -1.97 -12.60
CA PHE A 218 20.79 -0.74 -13.11
C PHE A 218 22.17 -0.96 -13.79
N LEU A 219 22.42 -2.17 -14.30
CA LEU A 219 23.53 -2.42 -15.24
C LEU A 219 23.06 -2.15 -16.69
#